data_e37694b718d0a872ffeef1d18ae3b701
#
_entry.id   e37694b718d0a872ffeef1d18ae3b701
#
_cell.length_a   1.000
_cell.length_b   1.000
_cell.length_c   1.000
_cell.angle_alpha   90.00
_cell.angle_beta   90.00
_cell.angle_gamma   90.00
#
_symmetry.space_group_name_H-M   'P 1'
#
loop_
_entity.id
_entity.type
_entity.pdbx_description
1 polymer ?
#
loop_
_entity_poly.entity_id
_entity_poly.type
_entity_poly.pdbx_seq_one_letter_code
_entity_poly.pdbx_strand_id
1 'polypeptide(L)'
;MDQNDDRKKTFLAELEEQIKDQYRQYRIQAWVQTSLMILIALAGFLTGAAGLDNLHSFWYSQPNALLAWGGITALGAAFNQFSDPGRSSQRHLMTKIALKSIRGAVLYQGLSVNEADKLRNRAWKDPERVAEDMGQLQIAS
;
A
#
# COMPACT_ATOMS: atom_id res chain seq x y z
N MET A 1 -1.19 -41.38 -5.26
CA MET A 1 -1.22 -39.96 -4.73
C MET A 1 -0.63 -39.10 -5.83
N ASP A 2 -1.46 -38.24 -6.46
CA ASP A 2 -1.05 -37.58 -7.70
C ASP A 2 -0.05 -36.45 -7.44
N GLN A 3 1.11 -36.55 -8.07
CA GLN A 3 2.18 -35.53 -8.04
C GLN A 3 1.66 -34.12 -8.43
N ASN A 4 0.55 -34.07 -9.15
CA ASN A 4 -0.10 -32.83 -9.56
C ASN A 4 -0.90 -32.18 -8.41
N ASP A 5 -1.47 -32.96 -7.51
CA ASP A 5 -2.20 -32.46 -6.33
C ASP A 5 -1.25 -31.86 -5.29
N ASP A 6 -0.08 -32.46 -5.12
CA ASP A 6 0.92 -31.92 -4.20
C ASP A 6 1.52 -30.59 -4.71
N ARG A 7 1.78 -30.50 -6.03
CA ARG A 7 2.18 -29.23 -6.67
C ARG A 7 1.14 -28.15 -6.50
N LYS A 8 -0.14 -28.47 -6.69
CA LYS A 8 -1.24 -27.53 -6.52
C LYS A 8 -1.34 -27.04 -5.08
N LYS A 9 -1.23 -27.93 -4.09
CA LYS A 9 -1.27 -27.57 -2.67
C LYS A 9 -0.10 -26.65 -2.29
N THR A 10 1.12 -26.99 -2.73
CA THR A 10 2.31 -26.17 -2.47
C THR A 10 2.17 -24.78 -3.08
N PHE A 11 1.73 -24.68 -4.34
CA PHE A 11 1.51 -23.41 -5.01
C PHE A 11 0.45 -22.55 -4.32
N LEU A 12 -0.65 -23.15 -3.86
CA LEU A 12 -1.70 -22.44 -3.13
C LEU A 12 -1.22 -21.94 -1.77
N ALA A 13 -0.37 -22.68 -1.08
CA ALA A 13 0.24 -22.27 0.19
C ALA A 13 1.19 -21.08 -0.02
N GLU A 14 2.03 -21.10 -1.06
CA GLU A 14 2.90 -19.98 -1.43
C GLU A 14 2.10 -18.73 -1.78
N LEU A 15 1.01 -18.87 -2.56
CA LEU A 15 0.14 -17.74 -2.88
C LEU A 15 -0.50 -17.14 -1.64
N GLU A 16 -0.92 -17.97 -0.68
CA GLU A 16 -1.53 -17.48 0.56
C GLU A 16 -0.52 -16.70 1.41
N GLU A 17 0.71 -17.15 1.49
CA GLU A 17 1.79 -16.44 2.17
C GLU A 17 2.08 -15.09 1.50
N GLN A 18 2.21 -15.07 0.16
CA GLN A 18 2.41 -13.85 -0.60
C GLN A 18 1.24 -12.85 -0.43
N ILE A 19 -0.01 -13.32 -0.41
CA ILE A 19 -1.18 -12.48 -0.15
C ILE A 19 -1.12 -11.85 1.25
N LYS A 20 -0.71 -12.61 2.28
CA LYS A 20 -0.53 -12.11 3.65
C LYS A 20 0.57 -11.05 3.71
N ASP A 21 1.69 -11.29 3.04
CA ASP A 21 2.80 -10.35 2.98
C ASP A 21 2.42 -9.05 2.28
N GLN A 22 1.74 -9.11 1.13
CA GLN A 22 1.26 -7.92 0.44
C GLN A 22 0.28 -7.11 1.31
N TYR A 23 -0.59 -7.79 2.06
CA TYR A 23 -1.50 -7.12 2.98
C TYR A 23 -0.77 -6.45 4.14
N ARG A 24 0.26 -7.09 4.68
CA ARG A 24 1.11 -6.51 5.72
C ARG A 24 1.83 -5.26 5.23
N GLN A 25 2.45 -5.32 4.04
CA GLN A 25 3.12 -4.18 3.41
C GLN A 25 2.15 -3.02 3.15
N TYR A 26 0.99 -3.33 2.59
CA TYR A 26 -0.08 -2.34 2.41
C TYR A 26 -0.44 -1.64 3.73
N ARG A 27 -0.68 -2.39 4.80
CA ARG A 27 -1.02 -1.82 6.11
C ARG A 27 0.07 -0.92 6.68
N ILE A 28 1.31 -1.36 6.59
CA ILE A 28 2.46 -0.59 7.09
C ILE A 28 2.56 0.74 6.32
N GLN A 29 2.50 0.70 5.01
CA GLN A 29 2.62 1.91 4.18
C GLN A 29 1.42 2.84 4.34
N ALA A 30 0.20 2.31 4.41
CA ALA A 30 -0.99 3.10 4.67
C ALA A 30 -0.91 3.78 6.04
N TRP A 31 -0.40 3.09 7.06
CA TRP A 31 -0.22 3.66 8.39
C TRP A 31 0.86 4.76 8.40
N VAL A 32 1.98 4.53 7.75
CA VAL A 32 3.06 5.53 7.58
C VAL A 32 2.53 6.78 6.89
N GLN A 33 1.78 6.61 5.80
CA GLN A 33 1.17 7.74 5.07
C GLN A 33 0.21 8.52 5.96
N THR A 34 -0.69 7.83 6.67
CA THR A 34 -1.66 8.49 7.56
C THR A 34 -0.96 9.25 8.69
N SER A 35 0.03 8.62 9.32
CA SER A 35 0.81 9.25 10.40
C SER A 35 1.57 10.49 9.91
N LEU A 36 2.17 10.42 8.73
CA LEU A 36 2.86 11.53 8.11
C LEU A 36 1.91 12.69 7.80
N MET A 37 0.72 12.40 7.25
CA MET A 37 -0.29 13.43 6.96
C MET A 37 -0.78 14.11 8.24
N ILE A 38 -1.00 13.37 9.33
CA ILE A 38 -1.37 13.92 10.63
C ILE A 38 -0.25 14.83 11.16
N LEU A 39 1.00 14.39 11.06
CA LEU A 39 2.15 15.17 11.53
C LEU A 39 2.30 16.47 10.74
N ILE A 40 2.16 16.44 9.43
CA ILE A 40 2.19 17.63 8.58
C ILE A 40 1.05 18.59 8.94
N ALA A 41 -0.17 18.05 9.13
CA ALA A 41 -1.33 18.87 9.49
C ALA A 41 -1.15 19.54 10.86
N LEU A 42 -0.66 18.82 11.86
CA LEU A 42 -0.37 19.37 13.19
C LEU A 42 0.72 20.42 13.13
N ALA A 43 1.83 20.16 12.44
CA ALA A 43 2.92 21.11 12.29
C ALA A 43 2.47 22.38 11.55
N GLY A 44 1.64 22.23 10.48
CA GLY A 44 1.05 23.35 9.76
C GLY A 44 0.09 24.16 10.63
N PHE A 45 -0.74 23.50 11.44
CA PHE A 45 -1.64 24.16 12.39
C PHE A 45 -0.84 24.98 13.43
N LEU A 46 0.19 24.37 14.02
CA LEU A 46 1.05 25.04 15.00
C LEU A 46 1.80 26.24 14.39
N THR A 47 2.26 26.11 13.13
CA THR A 47 2.89 27.23 12.41
C THR A 47 1.89 28.36 12.16
N GLY A 48 0.64 28.02 11.76
CA GLY A 48 -0.42 29.03 11.57
C GLY A 48 -0.90 29.68 12.86
N ALA A 49 -1.04 28.89 13.94
CA ALA A 49 -1.46 29.39 15.24
C ALA A 49 -0.42 30.31 15.89
N ALA A 50 0.85 30.17 15.53
CA ALA A 50 1.93 31.05 16.00
C ALA A 50 1.78 32.50 15.53
N GLY A 51 1.02 32.74 14.46
CA GLY A 51 0.68 34.08 14.00
C GLY A 51 -0.44 34.79 14.80
N LEU A 52 -1.08 34.07 15.74
CA LEU A 52 -2.13 34.64 16.58
C LEU A 52 -1.54 35.17 17.88
N ASP A 53 -1.67 36.48 18.12
CA ASP A 53 -1.06 37.20 19.26
C ASP A 53 -1.38 36.57 20.62
N ASN A 54 -2.53 35.96 20.80
CA ASN A 54 -2.95 35.35 22.06
C ASN A 54 -2.27 34.02 22.40
N LEU A 55 -1.66 33.34 21.44
CA LEU A 55 -0.95 32.07 21.62
C LEU A 55 0.57 32.28 21.71
N HIS A 56 1.04 33.48 21.37
CA HIS A 56 2.45 33.83 21.31
C HIS A 56 3.16 33.67 22.64
N SER A 57 2.47 33.94 23.75
CA SER A 57 3.08 33.93 25.09
C SER A 57 3.33 32.51 25.64
N PHE A 58 2.64 31.52 25.17
CA PHE A 58 2.71 30.15 25.71
C PHE A 58 3.71 29.25 25.00
N TRP A 59 3.82 29.34 23.65
CA TRP A 59 4.58 28.38 22.84
C TRP A 59 5.77 28.98 22.08
N TYR A 60 5.86 30.30 21.95
CA TYR A 60 6.74 30.95 20.99
C TYR A 60 7.54 32.14 21.56
N SER A 61 8.15 31.96 22.71
CA SER A 61 9.12 32.95 23.21
C SER A 61 10.40 33.05 22.33
N GLN A 62 10.53 32.17 21.30
CA GLN A 62 11.72 32.15 20.46
C GLN A 62 11.37 32.02 18.97
N PRO A 63 11.94 32.86 18.08
CA PRO A 63 11.75 32.77 16.63
C PRO A 63 12.19 31.41 16.03
N ASN A 64 13.04 30.68 16.72
CA ASN A 64 13.52 29.37 16.32
C ASN A 64 12.41 28.29 16.31
N ALA A 65 11.36 28.43 17.13
CA ALA A 65 10.25 27.49 17.15
C ALA A 65 9.42 27.52 15.86
N LEU A 66 9.19 28.70 15.28
CA LEU A 66 8.51 28.87 13.98
C LEU A 66 9.32 28.23 12.85
N LEU A 67 10.64 28.42 12.84
CA LEU A 67 11.52 27.80 11.85
C LEU A 67 11.53 26.28 12.01
N ALA A 68 11.51 25.76 13.25
CA ALA A 68 11.45 24.32 13.48
C ALA A 68 10.14 23.70 12.97
N TRP A 69 8.98 24.27 13.29
CA TRP A 69 7.68 23.77 12.81
C TRP A 69 7.49 23.92 11.32
N GLY A 70 7.91 25.06 10.75
CA GLY A 70 7.93 25.27 9.31
C GLY A 70 8.85 24.28 8.58
N GLY A 71 10.02 24.02 9.16
CA GLY A 71 10.95 23.01 8.67
C GLY A 71 10.37 21.59 8.68
N ILE A 72 9.71 21.18 9.76
CA ILE A 72 9.04 19.88 9.86
C ILE A 72 7.94 19.76 8.80
N THR A 73 7.13 20.81 8.60
CA THR A 73 6.07 20.83 7.58
C THR A 73 6.67 20.69 6.20
N ALA A 74 7.72 21.44 5.87
CA ALA A 74 8.37 21.41 4.57
C ALA A 74 9.04 20.06 4.28
N LEU A 75 9.76 19.50 5.25
CA LEU A 75 10.39 18.18 5.14
C LEU A 75 9.35 17.07 5.01
N GLY A 76 8.26 17.12 5.78
CA GLY A 76 7.17 16.16 5.68
C GLY A 76 6.48 16.21 4.32
N ALA A 77 6.22 17.39 3.78
CA ALA A 77 5.65 17.58 2.46
C ALA A 77 6.59 17.08 1.36
N ALA A 78 7.87 17.41 1.44
CA ALA A 78 8.89 16.91 0.52
C ALA A 78 8.98 15.38 0.57
N PHE A 79 9.04 14.77 1.75
CA PHE A 79 9.04 13.32 1.90
C PHE A 79 7.81 12.67 1.27
N ASN A 80 6.62 13.22 1.51
CA ASN A 80 5.39 12.72 0.91
C ASN A 80 5.41 12.80 -0.63
N GLN A 81 5.98 13.86 -1.18
CA GLN A 81 6.09 14.05 -2.62
C GLN A 81 7.10 13.09 -3.27
N PHE A 82 8.26 12.88 -2.64
CA PHE A 82 9.32 12.03 -3.21
C PHE A 82 9.09 10.54 -2.97
N SER A 83 8.54 10.16 -1.82
CA SER A 83 8.34 8.74 -1.47
C SER A 83 7.05 8.16 -2.02
N ASP A 84 6.06 9.02 -2.36
CA ASP A 84 4.71 8.64 -2.82
C ASP A 84 4.17 7.37 -2.11
N PRO A 85 4.05 7.38 -0.78
CA PRO A 85 3.64 6.20 -0.03
C PRO A 85 2.21 5.77 -0.37
N GLY A 86 1.39 6.70 -0.88
CA GLY A 86 0.04 6.43 -1.36
C GLY A 86 0.03 5.52 -2.57
N ARG A 87 0.85 5.81 -3.56
CA ARG A 87 0.98 5.00 -4.79
C ARG A 87 1.57 3.63 -4.49
N SER A 88 2.58 3.57 -3.63
CA SER A 88 3.16 2.31 -3.19
C SER A 88 2.15 1.44 -2.45
N SER A 89 1.37 2.03 -1.54
CA SER A 89 0.27 1.37 -0.82
C SER A 89 -0.79 0.80 -1.79
N GLN A 90 -1.23 1.60 -2.76
CA GLN A 90 -2.18 1.16 -3.79
C GLN A 90 -1.63 -0.01 -4.60
N ARG A 91 -0.36 0.03 -4.99
CA ARG A 91 0.28 -1.07 -5.73
C ARG A 91 0.26 -2.39 -4.94
N HIS A 92 0.57 -2.37 -3.64
CA HIS A 92 0.48 -3.56 -2.79
C HIS A 92 -0.95 -4.08 -2.67
N LEU A 93 -1.94 -3.17 -2.59
CA LEU A 93 -3.34 -3.56 -2.58
C LEU A 93 -3.77 -4.24 -3.88
N MET A 94 -3.40 -3.67 -5.04
CA MET A 94 -3.71 -4.24 -6.35
C MET A 94 -3.02 -5.58 -6.56
N THR A 95 -1.75 -5.71 -6.17
CA THR A 95 -1.04 -6.99 -6.21
C THR A 95 -1.75 -8.04 -5.36
N LYS A 96 -2.19 -7.71 -4.15
CA LYS A 96 -2.98 -8.60 -3.30
C LYS A 96 -4.28 -9.04 -3.97
N ILE A 97 -5.01 -8.11 -4.62
CA ILE A 97 -6.26 -8.40 -5.33
C ILE A 97 -5.98 -9.37 -6.47
N ALA A 98 -4.97 -9.09 -7.31
CA ALA A 98 -4.58 -9.96 -8.41
C ALA A 98 -4.22 -11.37 -7.94
N LEU A 99 -3.41 -11.49 -6.88
CA LEU A 99 -3.04 -12.80 -6.31
C LEU A 99 -4.25 -13.55 -5.75
N LYS A 100 -5.21 -12.87 -5.12
CA LYS A 100 -6.46 -13.48 -4.66
C LYS A 100 -7.31 -14.00 -5.82
N SER A 101 -7.41 -13.24 -6.90
CA SER A 101 -8.14 -13.66 -8.10
C SER A 101 -7.50 -14.89 -8.75
N ILE A 102 -6.16 -14.93 -8.87
CA ILE A 102 -5.42 -16.09 -9.36
C ILE A 102 -5.69 -17.32 -8.47
N ARG A 103 -5.64 -17.16 -7.13
CA ARG A 103 -5.96 -18.23 -6.18
C ARG A 103 -7.39 -18.76 -6.40
N GLY A 104 -8.35 -17.88 -6.56
CA GLY A 104 -9.74 -18.22 -6.85
C GLY A 104 -9.88 -19.03 -8.15
N ALA A 105 -9.20 -18.60 -9.22
CA ALA A 105 -9.23 -19.30 -10.49
C ALA A 105 -8.62 -20.72 -10.43
N VAL A 106 -7.55 -20.89 -9.67
CA VAL A 106 -6.95 -22.24 -9.45
C VAL A 106 -7.88 -23.15 -8.64
N LEU A 107 -8.62 -22.58 -7.66
CA LEU A 107 -9.50 -23.36 -6.78
C LEU A 107 -10.82 -23.73 -7.47
N TYR A 108 -11.45 -22.79 -8.16
CA TYR A 108 -12.84 -22.88 -8.58
C TYR A 108 -13.03 -22.95 -10.10
N GLN A 109 -12.08 -22.43 -10.90
CA GLN A 109 -12.21 -22.36 -12.36
C GLN A 109 -11.30 -23.35 -13.10
N GLY A 110 -10.53 -24.18 -12.35
CA GLY A 110 -9.68 -25.21 -12.95
C GLY A 110 -8.44 -24.66 -13.65
N LEU A 111 -8.01 -23.42 -13.34
CA LEU A 111 -6.79 -22.85 -13.91
C LEU A 111 -5.58 -23.72 -13.56
N SER A 112 -4.77 -24.06 -14.57
CA SER A 112 -3.58 -24.87 -14.36
C SER A 112 -2.51 -24.13 -13.54
N VAL A 113 -1.71 -24.86 -12.75
CA VAL A 113 -0.63 -24.27 -11.94
C VAL A 113 0.38 -23.51 -12.80
N ASN A 114 0.67 -24.01 -14.01
CA ASN A 114 1.62 -23.35 -14.92
C ASN A 114 1.11 -22.01 -15.45
N GLU A 115 -0.17 -21.91 -15.75
CA GLU A 115 -0.80 -20.64 -16.16
C GLU A 115 -0.91 -19.67 -15.00
N ALA A 116 -1.30 -20.18 -13.83
CA ALA A 116 -1.36 -19.40 -12.60
C ALA A 116 -0.01 -18.81 -12.23
N ASP A 117 1.08 -19.56 -12.39
CA ASP A 117 2.44 -19.08 -12.13
C ASP A 117 2.86 -17.96 -13.11
N LYS A 118 2.49 -18.07 -14.39
CA LYS A 118 2.71 -17.00 -15.37
C LYS A 118 1.94 -15.73 -15.00
N LEU A 119 0.69 -15.87 -14.55
CA LEU A 119 -0.13 -14.75 -14.12
C LEU A 119 0.42 -14.13 -12.82
N ARG A 120 0.89 -14.95 -11.87
CA ARG A 120 1.56 -14.49 -10.66
C ARG A 120 2.77 -13.61 -11.01
N ASN A 121 3.62 -14.06 -11.92
CA ASN A 121 4.80 -13.30 -12.36
C ASN A 121 4.42 -11.99 -13.08
N ARG A 122 3.29 -11.95 -13.78
CA ARG A 122 2.75 -10.71 -14.36
C ARG A 122 2.19 -9.78 -13.30
N ALA A 123 1.51 -10.30 -12.28
CA ALA A 123 0.93 -9.50 -11.20
C ALA A 123 1.99 -8.70 -10.41
N TRP A 124 3.22 -9.16 -10.34
CA TRP A 124 4.33 -8.40 -9.76
C TRP A 124 4.76 -7.20 -10.60
N LYS A 125 4.57 -7.26 -11.92
CA LYS A 125 4.96 -6.20 -12.86
C LYS A 125 3.82 -5.22 -13.10
N ASP A 126 2.63 -5.74 -13.34
CA ASP A 126 1.41 -5.00 -13.69
C ASP A 126 0.20 -5.62 -13.00
N PRO A 127 0.01 -5.33 -11.69
CA PRO A 127 -1.06 -5.93 -10.91
C PRO A 127 -2.46 -5.47 -11.32
N GLU A 128 -2.60 -4.23 -11.81
CA GLU A 128 -3.88 -3.66 -12.22
C GLU A 128 -4.43 -4.42 -13.43
N ARG A 129 -3.60 -4.63 -14.43
CA ARG A 129 -3.98 -5.35 -15.64
C ARG A 129 -4.34 -6.80 -15.36
N VAL A 130 -3.59 -7.48 -14.48
CA VAL A 130 -3.92 -8.86 -14.11
C VAL A 130 -5.23 -8.92 -13.33
N ALA A 131 -5.49 -7.96 -12.44
CA ALA A 131 -6.75 -7.90 -11.70
C ALA A 131 -7.94 -7.65 -12.63
N GLU A 132 -7.78 -6.83 -13.66
CA GLU A 132 -8.79 -6.54 -14.68
C GLU A 132 -9.06 -7.78 -15.58
N ASP A 133 -8.00 -8.39 -16.12
CA ASP A 133 -8.08 -9.61 -16.93
C ASP A 133 -8.81 -10.74 -16.19
N MET A 134 -8.48 -10.92 -14.91
CA MET A 134 -9.11 -11.95 -14.06
C MET A 134 -10.55 -11.60 -13.69
N GLY A 135 -10.89 -10.31 -13.54
CA GLY A 135 -12.26 -9.85 -13.31
C GLY A 135 -13.16 -10.14 -14.50
N GLN A 136 -12.68 -9.97 -15.72
CA GLN A 136 -13.43 -10.29 -16.94
C GLN A 136 -13.69 -11.80 -17.08
N LEU A 137 -12.74 -12.65 -16.69
CA LEU A 137 -12.93 -14.11 -16.68
C LEU A 137 -14.01 -14.56 -15.70
N GLN A 138 -14.19 -13.86 -14.59
CA GLN A 138 -15.25 -14.16 -13.61
C GLN A 138 -16.65 -13.79 -14.08
N ILE A 139 -16.78 -12.82 -14.98
CA ILE A 139 -18.07 -12.38 -15.52
C ILE A 139 -18.50 -13.28 -16.67
N ALA A 140 -17.56 -13.93 -17.36
CA ALA A 140 -17.81 -14.77 -18.54
C ALA A 140 -18.08 -16.26 -18.21
N SER A 141 -17.92 -16.67 -16.95
CA SER A 141 -18.15 -18.03 -16.44
C SER A 141 -19.47 -18.11 -15.68
#